data_1deb3de5795252710b456cb3fdbe44a1
#
_entry.id   1deb3de5795252710b456cb3fdbe44a1
#
_cell.length_a   1.000
_cell.length_b   1.000
_cell.length_c   1.000
_cell.angle_alpha   90.00
_cell.angle_beta   90.00
_cell.angle_gamma   90.00
#
_symmetry.space_group_name_H-M   'P 1'
#
loop_
_entity.id
_entity.type
_entity.pdbx_description
1 polymer ?
#
loop_
_entity_poly.entity_id
_entity_poly.type
_entity_poly.pdbx_seq_one_letter_code
_entity_poly.pdbx_strand_id
1 'polypeptide(L)'
;MTVPSPLAARRASSTLAAVKRPLRILLSLAGALAAVPLLYLLAALILAVIPANPGWHEARQGVRIFVRTNGVHTWIMVPKVSADMDWRPLVPGADLKDPRWGNGNYVALGYGNRQFYLNTATWADLTVRNAFWALVGSGDSLIHADHDNDPQPSDIQRPIVLSHDEYVRLVRFIRASFRTDARGRTIPLLGRGYGNSDVFYEAVGPYNAFYTCNSWTGQALRAAGVRTGVWTPLSDSIMWRLR
;
A
#
# COMPACT_ATOMS: atom_id res chain seq x y z
N MET A 1 -34.38 -8.03 -64.53
CA MET A 1 -33.28 -8.18 -63.57
C MET A 1 -32.20 -7.14 -63.89
N THR A 2 -32.11 -6.09 -63.07
CA THR A 2 -31.15 -5.01 -63.30
C THR A 2 -29.85 -5.36 -62.55
N VAL A 3 -28.77 -5.58 -63.31
CA VAL A 3 -27.41 -5.83 -62.77
C VAL A 3 -26.87 -4.47 -62.23
N PRO A 4 -26.43 -4.39 -60.98
CA PRO A 4 -25.88 -3.15 -60.44
C PRO A 4 -24.62 -2.73 -61.18
N SER A 5 -24.48 -1.45 -61.43
CA SER A 5 -23.33 -0.91 -62.20
C SER A 5 -22.00 -1.10 -61.38
N PRO A 6 -20.88 -1.36 -62.05
CA PRO A 6 -19.58 -1.57 -61.39
C PRO A 6 -19.08 -0.38 -60.55
N LEU A 7 -19.61 0.84 -60.79
CA LEU A 7 -19.33 2.04 -60.02
C LEU A 7 -20.04 2.04 -58.64
N ALA A 8 -21.24 1.46 -58.56
CA ALA A 8 -21.99 1.33 -57.28
C ALA A 8 -21.31 0.32 -56.35
N ALA A 9 -20.80 -0.78 -56.88
CA ALA A 9 -20.06 -1.80 -56.12
C ALA A 9 -18.72 -1.26 -55.57
N ARG A 10 -18.01 -0.44 -56.32
CA ARG A 10 -16.74 0.22 -55.85
C ARG A 10 -17.00 1.26 -54.76
N ARG A 11 -18.09 2.04 -54.84
CA ARG A 11 -18.46 3.01 -53.78
C ARG A 11 -18.84 2.31 -52.47
N ALA A 12 -19.61 1.22 -52.54
CA ALA A 12 -19.98 0.45 -51.36
C ALA A 12 -18.78 -0.22 -50.67
N SER A 13 -17.79 -0.71 -51.42
CA SER A 13 -16.56 -1.29 -50.86
C SER A 13 -15.65 -0.26 -50.23
N SER A 14 -15.58 0.97 -50.76
CA SER A 14 -14.77 2.04 -50.19
C SER A 14 -15.37 2.62 -48.90
N THR A 15 -16.69 2.72 -48.80
CA THR A 15 -17.38 3.15 -47.57
C THR A 15 -17.28 2.11 -46.46
N LEU A 16 -17.37 0.83 -46.76
CA LEU A 16 -17.16 -0.27 -45.79
C LEU A 16 -15.72 -0.32 -45.27
N ALA A 17 -14.74 -0.07 -46.15
CA ALA A 17 -13.33 -0.01 -45.74
C ALA A 17 -13.05 1.25 -44.90
N ALA A 18 -13.67 2.38 -45.18
CA ALA A 18 -13.55 3.62 -44.43
C ALA A 18 -14.10 3.51 -42.99
N VAL A 19 -15.13 2.74 -42.76
CA VAL A 19 -15.71 2.50 -41.42
C VAL A 19 -14.96 1.41 -40.64
N LYS A 20 -14.45 0.40 -41.33
CA LYS A 20 -13.72 -0.72 -40.66
C LYS A 20 -12.39 -0.31 -40.06
N ARG A 21 -11.70 0.67 -40.62
CA ARG A 21 -10.39 1.13 -40.13
C ARG A 21 -10.49 1.85 -38.77
N PRO A 22 -11.34 2.86 -38.57
CA PRO A 22 -11.49 3.51 -37.28
C PRO A 22 -12.04 2.56 -36.22
N LEU A 23 -12.96 1.65 -36.57
CA LEU A 23 -13.47 0.63 -35.64
C LEU A 23 -12.34 -0.31 -35.15
N ARG A 24 -11.46 -0.79 -36.04
CA ARG A 24 -10.31 -1.60 -35.67
C ARG A 24 -9.36 -0.85 -34.74
N ILE A 25 -9.09 0.44 -35.01
CA ILE A 25 -8.26 1.27 -34.14
C ILE A 25 -8.91 1.41 -32.76
N LEU A 26 -10.20 1.71 -32.68
CA LEU A 26 -10.92 1.82 -31.43
C LEU A 26 -10.90 0.50 -30.63
N LEU A 27 -11.13 -0.64 -31.27
CA LEU A 27 -11.07 -1.96 -30.64
C LEU A 27 -9.65 -2.28 -30.17
N SER A 28 -8.62 -1.92 -30.93
CA SER A 28 -7.23 -2.11 -30.52
C SER A 28 -6.87 -1.23 -29.33
N LEU A 29 -7.29 0.03 -29.32
CA LEU A 29 -7.09 0.93 -28.18
C LEU A 29 -7.85 0.46 -26.94
N ALA A 30 -9.10 0.02 -27.08
CA ALA A 30 -9.87 -0.55 -25.98
C ALA A 30 -9.20 -1.84 -25.44
N GLY A 31 -8.73 -2.71 -26.33
CA GLY A 31 -7.99 -3.92 -25.97
C GLY A 31 -6.68 -3.60 -25.23
N ALA A 32 -5.89 -2.63 -25.72
CA ALA A 32 -4.67 -2.18 -25.06
C ALA A 32 -4.96 -1.56 -23.67
N LEU A 33 -6.00 -0.75 -23.56
CA LEU A 33 -6.42 -0.14 -22.29
C LEU A 33 -6.86 -1.21 -21.27
N ALA A 34 -7.57 -2.26 -21.70
CA ALA A 34 -7.93 -3.37 -20.84
C ALA A 34 -6.75 -4.29 -20.49
N ALA A 35 -5.77 -4.44 -21.39
CA ALA A 35 -4.60 -5.28 -21.16
C ALA A 35 -3.70 -4.75 -20.05
N VAL A 36 -3.56 -3.43 -19.89
CA VAL A 36 -2.69 -2.82 -18.88
C VAL A 36 -3.04 -3.26 -17.46
N PRO A 37 -4.29 -3.11 -16.95
CA PRO A 37 -4.63 -3.57 -15.60
C PRO A 37 -4.53 -5.10 -15.45
N LEU A 38 -4.83 -5.87 -16.50
CA LEU A 38 -4.71 -7.33 -16.48
C LEU A 38 -3.24 -7.76 -16.34
N LEU A 39 -2.34 -7.16 -17.09
CA LEU A 39 -0.90 -7.42 -16.99
C LEU A 39 -0.33 -6.99 -15.64
N TYR A 40 -0.81 -5.85 -15.11
CA TYR A 40 -0.46 -5.41 -13.76
C TYR A 40 -0.86 -6.43 -12.69
N LEU A 41 -2.12 -6.90 -12.72
CA LEU A 41 -2.61 -7.91 -11.78
C LEU A 41 -1.87 -9.24 -11.94
N LEU A 42 -1.61 -9.68 -13.16
CA LEU A 42 -0.83 -10.89 -13.43
C LEU A 42 0.60 -10.77 -12.87
N ALA A 43 1.26 -9.65 -13.11
CA ALA A 43 2.59 -9.39 -12.56
C ALA A 43 2.56 -9.35 -11.02
N ALA A 44 1.54 -8.71 -10.42
CA ALA A 44 1.34 -8.68 -8.98
C ALA A 44 1.19 -10.08 -8.38
N LEU A 45 0.40 -10.95 -9.02
CA LEU A 45 0.21 -12.33 -8.59
C LEU A 45 1.49 -13.15 -8.72
N ILE A 46 2.15 -13.11 -9.87
CA ILE A 46 3.40 -13.86 -10.13
C ILE A 46 4.48 -13.43 -9.14
N LEU A 47 4.70 -12.13 -8.98
CA LEU A 47 5.76 -11.61 -8.12
C LEU A 47 5.44 -11.76 -6.63
N ALA A 48 4.16 -11.84 -6.25
CA ALA A 48 3.77 -12.21 -4.89
C ALA A 48 4.11 -13.66 -4.56
N VAL A 49 4.03 -14.57 -5.55
CA VAL A 49 4.34 -15.99 -5.36
C VAL A 49 5.84 -16.25 -5.32
N ILE A 50 6.67 -15.48 -6.01
CA ILE A 50 8.12 -15.62 -5.95
C ILE A 50 8.60 -15.14 -4.57
N PRO A 51 9.20 -16.02 -3.74
CA PRO A 51 9.61 -15.65 -2.39
C PRO A 51 10.88 -14.80 -2.39
N ALA A 52 10.84 -13.68 -1.71
CA ALA A 52 12.02 -13.04 -1.16
C ALA A 52 12.31 -13.66 0.22
N ASN A 53 13.58 -13.78 0.58
CA ASN A 53 14.04 -14.41 1.83
C ASN A 53 13.47 -15.84 2.02
N PRO A 54 13.69 -16.77 1.06
CA PRO A 54 13.03 -18.09 1.08
C PRO A 54 13.44 -18.96 2.29
N GLY A 55 14.62 -18.73 2.84
CA GLY A 55 15.14 -19.45 4.02
C GLY A 55 14.72 -18.88 5.37
N TRP A 56 13.86 -17.85 5.40
CA TRP A 56 13.41 -17.26 6.65
C TRP A 56 12.53 -18.22 7.45
N HIS A 57 12.79 -18.28 8.74
CA HIS A 57 11.97 -18.96 9.74
C HIS A 57 11.72 -18.00 10.90
N GLU A 58 10.51 -18.05 11.44
CA GLU A 58 10.13 -17.25 12.60
C GLU A 58 11.04 -17.55 13.80
N ALA A 59 11.49 -16.49 14.48
CA ALA A 59 12.35 -16.63 15.65
C ALA A 59 11.57 -17.25 16.83
N ARG A 60 12.22 -18.12 17.59
CA ARG A 60 11.63 -18.72 18.80
C ARG A 60 11.48 -17.70 19.93
N GLN A 61 12.35 -16.70 19.97
CA GLN A 61 12.37 -15.61 20.94
C GLN A 61 12.73 -14.31 20.24
N GLY A 62 12.15 -13.18 20.68
CA GLY A 62 12.41 -11.88 20.11
C GLY A 62 11.25 -10.91 20.31
N VAL A 63 11.11 -9.99 19.38
CA VAL A 63 10.06 -8.96 19.40
C VAL A 63 8.85 -9.42 18.61
N ARG A 64 7.71 -9.53 19.28
CA ARG A 64 6.45 -9.83 18.61
C ARG A 64 5.89 -8.56 17.96
N ILE A 65 5.70 -8.63 16.66
CA ILE A 65 4.99 -7.63 15.86
C ILE A 65 3.72 -8.24 15.29
N PHE A 66 2.83 -7.40 14.73
CA PHE A 66 1.69 -7.89 13.95
C PHE A 66 1.65 -7.21 12.59
N VAL A 67 1.13 -7.92 11.60
CA VAL A 67 0.70 -7.34 10.34
C VAL A 67 -0.82 -7.34 10.33
N ARG A 68 -1.42 -6.15 10.31
CA ARG A 68 -2.87 -5.94 10.28
C ARG A 68 -3.33 -5.53 8.89
N THR A 69 -4.53 -5.95 8.50
CA THR A 69 -5.19 -5.53 7.26
C THR A 69 -6.65 -5.18 7.49
N ASN A 70 -7.20 -4.30 6.65
CA ASN A 70 -8.64 -4.09 6.50
C ASN A 70 -9.18 -4.66 5.16
N GLY A 71 -8.41 -5.57 4.53
CA GLY A 71 -8.73 -6.15 3.23
C GLY A 71 -8.09 -5.41 2.04
N VAL A 72 -7.76 -4.13 2.18
CA VAL A 72 -7.16 -3.32 1.12
C VAL A 72 -5.80 -2.76 1.53
N HIS A 73 -5.69 -2.31 2.75
CA HIS A 73 -4.51 -1.66 3.32
C HIS A 73 -3.87 -2.54 4.39
N THR A 74 -2.55 -2.44 4.55
CA THR A 74 -1.82 -3.14 5.62
C THR A 74 -1.04 -2.17 6.50
N TRP A 75 -0.90 -2.55 7.78
CA TRP A 75 -0.09 -1.87 8.80
C TRP A 75 0.88 -2.86 9.44
N ILE A 76 2.01 -2.36 9.90
CA ILE A 76 2.92 -3.08 10.79
C ILE A 76 2.69 -2.53 12.19
N MET A 77 2.27 -3.41 13.11
CA MET A 77 2.09 -3.05 14.50
C MET A 77 3.34 -3.48 15.28
N VAL A 78 3.93 -2.54 15.98
CA VAL A 78 5.14 -2.76 16.77
C VAL A 78 4.88 -2.39 18.23
N PRO A 79 5.52 -3.06 19.20
CA PRO A 79 5.48 -2.62 20.58
C PRO A 79 6.10 -1.22 20.68
N LYS A 80 5.44 -0.31 21.41
CA LYS A 80 5.93 1.09 21.56
C LYS A 80 7.28 1.16 22.23
N VAL A 81 7.57 0.22 23.10
CA VAL A 81 8.86 0.12 23.80
C VAL A 81 9.34 -1.33 23.73
N SER A 82 10.55 -1.51 23.30
CA SER A 82 11.29 -2.77 23.32
C SER A 82 12.73 -2.48 23.75
N ALA A 83 13.54 -3.54 23.89
CA ALA A 83 14.97 -3.37 24.16
C ALA A 83 15.70 -2.58 23.06
N ASP A 84 15.22 -2.66 21.81
CA ASP A 84 15.87 -2.13 20.62
C ASP A 84 15.33 -0.79 20.16
N MET A 85 14.09 -0.43 20.58
CA MET A 85 13.42 0.75 20.08
C MET A 85 12.37 1.27 21.07
N ASP A 86 12.42 2.58 21.30
CA ASP A 86 11.33 3.38 21.87
C ASP A 86 10.72 4.24 20.76
N TRP A 87 9.46 3.94 20.39
CA TRP A 87 8.74 4.68 19.36
C TRP A 87 8.08 5.95 19.88
N ARG A 88 7.94 6.13 21.20
CA ARG A 88 7.25 7.27 21.81
C ARG A 88 7.81 8.65 21.42
N PRO A 89 9.12 8.83 21.21
CA PRO A 89 9.64 10.09 20.72
C PRO A 89 9.31 10.40 19.25
N LEU A 90 9.05 9.36 18.43
CA LEU A 90 8.72 9.52 17.01
C LEU A 90 7.22 9.72 16.78
N VAL A 91 6.40 9.06 17.60
CA VAL A 91 4.94 9.09 17.52
C VAL A 91 4.34 9.31 18.90
N PRO A 92 4.58 10.51 19.50
CA PRO A 92 4.15 10.78 20.87
C PRO A 92 2.63 10.83 20.97
N GLY A 93 2.09 10.33 22.09
CA GLY A 93 0.66 10.40 22.38
C GLY A 93 0.12 11.83 22.45
N ALA A 94 0.99 12.82 22.68
CA ALA A 94 0.62 14.24 22.68
C ALA A 94 0.16 14.75 21.31
N ASP A 95 0.51 14.08 20.20
CA ASP A 95 0.09 14.45 18.84
C ASP A 95 -1.33 13.98 18.51
N LEU A 96 -1.91 13.10 19.35
CA LEU A 96 -3.26 12.56 19.16
C LEU A 96 -4.33 13.62 19.50
N LYS A 97 -5.52 13.50 18.91
CA LYS A 97 -6.69 14.30 19.28
C LYS A 97 -7.06 14.11 20.75
N ASP A 98 -6.91 12.88 21.25
CA ASP A 98 -7.07 12.54 22.66
C ASP A 98 -5.81 11.83 23.18
N PRO A 99 -4.91 12.53 23.89
CA PRO A 99 -3.64 11.98 24.36
C PRO A 99 -3.78 10.74 25.26
N ARG A 100 -4.95 10.49 25.84
CA ARG A 100 -5.21 9.29 26.67
C ARG A 100 -5.02 8.00 25.88
N TRP A 101 -5.30 7.99 24.59
CA TRP A 101 -5.04 6.85 23.69
C TRP A 101 -3.55 6.59 23.48
N GLY A 102 -2.70 7.55 23.77
CA GLY A 102 -1.24 7.38 23.75
C GLY A 102 -0.69 6.37 24.74
N ASN A 103 -1.48 5.91 25.73
CA ASN A 103 -1.05 4.95 26.76
C ASN A 103 -1.04 3.48 26.30
N GLY A 104 -1.60 3.13 25.13
CA GLY A 104 -1.53 1.78 24.58
C GLY A 104 -0.08 1.29 24.41
N ASN A 105 0.12 -0.02 24.40
CA ASN A 105 1.46 -0.65 24.36
C ASN A 105 1.97 -0.94 22.96
N TYR A 106 1.13 -0.76 21.91
CA TYR A 106 1.48 -0.93 20.49
C TYR A 106 1.18 0.34 19.69
N VAL A 107 1.82 0.44 18.53
CA VAL A 107 1.47 1.39 17.48
C VAL A 107 1.45 0.69 16.13
N ALA A 108 0.38 0.88 15.37
CA ALA A 108 0.25 0.40 14.01
C ALA A 108 0.73 1.50 13.06
N LEU A 109 1.70 1.17 12.21
CA LEU A 109 2.33 2.08 11.26
C LEU A 109 1.98 1.65 9.84
N GLY A 110 1.33 2.52 9.10
CA GLY A 110 0.97 2.34 7.70
C GLY A 110 1.52 3.46 6.84
N TYR A 111 1.67 3.21 5.55
CA TYR A 111 2.18 4.17 4.57
C TYR A 111 1.12 4.41 3.51
N GLY A 112 0.94 5.64 3.05
CA GLY A 112 -0.08 5.92 2.05
C GLY A 112 0.07 7.25 1.34
N ASN A 113 -0.69 7.41 0.26
CA ASN A 113 -0.78 8.67 -0.48
C ASN A 113 -1.45 9.74 0.39
N ARG A 114 -0.83 10.92 0.46
CA ARG A 114 -1.32 12.04 1.26
C ARG A 114 -2.76 12.45 0.90
N GLN A 115 -3.03 12.65 -0.39
CA GLN A 115 -4.34 13.08 -0.85
C GLN A 115 -5.41 12.03 -0.57
N PHE A 116 -5.05 10.75 -0.78
CA PHE A 116 -5.95 9.64 -0.51
C PHE A 116 -6.29 9.56 0.98
N TYR A 117 -5.30 9.56 1.86
CA TYR A 117 -5.51 9.50 3.32
C TYR A 117 -6.36 10.66 3.84
N LEU A 118 -6.10 11.89 3.37
CA LEU A 118 -6.80 13.06 3.88
C LEU A 118 -8.20 13.27 3.30
N ASN A 119 -8.52 12.64 2.15
CA ASN A 119 -9.78 12.84 1.43
C ASN A 119 -10.63 11.57 1.32
N THR A 120 -10.20 10.44 1.89
CA THR A 120 -10.90 9.16 1.83
C THR A 120 -10.85 8.51 3.21
N ALA A 121 -11.51 9.16 4.18
CA ALA A 121 -11.56 8.67 5.57
C ALA A 121 -12.39 7.38 5.68
N THR A 122 -13.41 7.24 4.83
CA THR A 122 -14.29 6.07 4.77
C THR A 122 -14.40 5.55 3.34
N TRP A 123 -14.90 4.33 3.18
CA TRP A 123 -15.20 3.76 1.86
C TRP A 123 -16.23 4.57 1.07
N ALA A 124 -17.12 5.29 1.75
CA ALA A 124 -18.11 6.17 1.13
C ALA A 124 -17.47 7.38 0.43
N ASP A 125 -16.27 7.79 0.89
CA ASP A 125 -15.51 8.91 0.32
C ASP A 125 -14.65 8.47 -0.88
N LEU A 126 -14.60 7.15 -1.18
CA LEU A 126 -13.82 6.62 -2.29
C LEU A 126 -14.43 7.05 -3.63
N THR A 127 -13.69 7.85 -4.37
CA THR A 127 -14.03 8.24 -5.74
C THR A 127 -13.02 7.67 -6.73
N VAL A 128 -13.46 7.38 -7.96
CA VAL A 128 -12.57 6.96 -9.06
C VAL A 128 -11.44 7.97 -9.27
N ARG A 129 -11.75 9.26 -9.13
CA ARG A 129 -10.78 10.34 -9.22
C ARG A 129 -9.69 10.23 -8.15
N ASN A 130 -10.07 10.03 -6.87
CA ASN A 130 -9.11 9.93 -5.76
C ASN A 130 -8.23 8.67 -5.92
N ALA A 131 -8.84 7.54 -6.30
CA ALA A 131 -8.11 6.30 -6.57
C ALA A 131 -7.13 6.45 -7.74
N PHE A 132 -7.57 7.06 -8.85
CA PHE A 132 -6.73 7.29 -10.03
C PHE A 132 -5.52 8.17 -9.69
N TRP A 133 -5.73 9.32 -9.04
CA TRP A 133 -4.63 10.20 -8.66
C TRP A 133 -3.70 9.60 -7.62
N ALA A 134 -4.18 8.76 -6.72
CA ALA A 134 -3.33 8.00 -5.81
C ALA A 134 -2.41 7.03 -6.56
N LEU A 135 -2.89 6.40 -7.64
CA LEU A 135 -2.11 5.41 -8.41
C LEU A 135 -1.16 6.05 -9.44
N VAL A 136 -1.55 7.15 -10.06
CA VAL A 136 -0.82 7.79 -11.19
C VAL A 136 -0.02 9.00 -10.73
N GLY A 137 -0.49 9.72 -9.71
CA GLY A 137 0.16 10.90 -9.18
C GLY A 137 1.41 10.56 -8.36
N SER A 138 2.51 11.27 -8.57
CA SER A 138 3.69 11.25 -7.71
C SER A 138 3.46 12.12 -6.46
N GLY A 139 2.34 11.88 -5.76
CA GLY A 139 1.98 12.69 -4.59
C GLY A 139 2.88 12.42 -3.38
N ASP A 140 2.90 13.38 -2.45
CA ASP A 140 3.49 13.21 -1.14
C ASP A 140 2.86 12.01 -0.42
N SER A 141 3.63 11.38 0.43
CA SER A 141 3.22 10.26 1.24
C SER A 141 3.13 10.64 2.71
N LEU A 142 2.35 9.87 3.45
CA LEU A 142 2.22 9.99 4.91
C LEU A 142 2.44 8.63 5.55
N ILE A 143 2.94 8.66 6.79
CA ILE A 143 2.83 7.56 7.75
C ILE A 143 1.56 7.80 8.57
N HIS A 144 0.70 6.80 8.61
CA HIS A 144 -0.44 6.73 9.52
C HIS A 144 -0.02 5.96 10.76
N ALA A 145 -0.02 6.61 11.91
CA ALA A 145 0.27 5.99 13.20
C ALA A 145 -1.04 5.88 14.01
N ASP A 146 -1.45 4.66 14.32
CA ASP A 146 -2.63 4.36 15.12
C ASP A 146 -2.20 3.63 16.40
N HIS A 147 -2.48 4.23 17.55
CA HIS A 147 -2.10 3.70 18.86
C HIS A 147 -3.09 2.64 19.30
N ASP A 148 -2.59 1.49 19.70
CA ASP A 148 -3.37 0.31 20.06
C ASP A 148 -2.92 -0.27 21.40
N ASN A 149 -3.78 -1.07 21.99
CA ASN A 149 -3.47 -1.75 23.24
C ASN A 149 -3.75 -3.24 23.12
N ASP A 150 -2.73 -4.04 23.42
CA ASP A 150 -2.79 -5.50 23.49
C ASP A 150 -3.41 -6.19 22.26
N PRO A 151 -2.79 -6.01 21.07
CA PRO A 151 -3.31 -6.59 19.84
C PRO A 151 -3.37 -8.12 19.92
N GLN A 152 -4.50 -8.71 19.52
CA GLN A 152 -4.72 -10.15 19.56
C GLN A 152 -4.67 -10.77 18.15
N PRO A 153 -4.15 -12.00 17.99
CA PRO A 153 -4.18 -12.69 16.70
C PRO A 153 -5.61 -12.87 16.19
N SER A 154 -5.79 -12.66 14.88
CA SER A 154 -7.07 -12.85 14.19
C SER A 154 -6.84 -13.07 12.70
N ASP A 155 -7.91 -13.27 11.93
CA ASP A 155 -7.81 -13.42 10.48
C ASP A 155 -7.29 -12.18 9.76
N ILE A 156 -7.50 -11.01 10.35
CA ILE A 156 -7.03 -9.73 9.82
C ILE A 156 -5.77 -9.21 10.53
N GLN A 157 -5.22 -9.95 11.52
CA GLN A 157 -4.11 -9.50 12.34
C GLN A 157 -3.18 -10.67 12.68
N ARG A 158 -2.07 -10.79 11.97
CA ARG A 158 -1.14 -11.92 12.05
C ARG A 158 0.10 -11.56 12.88
N PRO A 159 0.39 -12.30 13.96
CA PRO A 159 1.62 -12.12 14.74
C PRO A 159 2.82 -12.68 13.99
N ILE A 160 3.98 -12.07 14.22
CA ILE A 160 5.29 -12.54 13.78
C ILE A 160 6.28 -12.24 14.91
N VAL A 161 7.14 -13.19 15.26
CA VAL A 161 8.25 -12.98 16.18
C VAL A 161 9.52 -12.77 15.36
N LEU A 162 10.12 -11.60 15.51
CA LEU A 162 11.39 -11.22 14.88
C LEU A 162 12.54 -11.36 15.89
N SER A 163 13.66 -11.92 15.46
CA SER A 163 14.90 -11.83 16.25
C SER A 163 15.34 -10.37 16.44
N HIS A 164 16.27 -10.13 17.36
CA HIS A 164 16.85 -8.81 17.60
C HIS A 164 17.32 -8.14 16.29
N ASP A 165 18.16 -8.79 15.51
CA ASP A 165 18.71 -8.23 14.28
C ASP A 165 17.65 -7.97 13.20
N GLU A 166 16.63 -8.83 13.09
CA GLU A 166 15.50 -8.64 12.20
C GLU A 166 14.69 -7.42 12.60
N TYR A 167 14.39 -7.27 13.88
CA TYR A 167 13.66 -6.14 14.41
C TYR A 167 14.43 -4.82 14.22
N VAL A 168 15.74 -4.80 14.47
CA VAL A 168 16.59 -3.63 14.23
C VAL A 168 16.57 -3.21 12.74
N ARG A 169 16.57 -4.17 11.81
CA ARG A 169 16.44 -3.87 10.37
C ARG A 169 15.05 -3.31 10.04
N LEU A 170 13.98 -3.86 10.63
CA LEU A 170 12.62 -3.33 10.50
C LEU A 170 12.53 -1.89 11.00
N VAL A 171 13.01 -1.64 12.21
CA VAL A 171 13.07 -0.30 12.83
C VAL A 171 13.79 0.69 11.93
N ARG A 172 14.94 0.32 11.38
CA ARG A 172 15.71 1.19 10.48
C ARG A 172 14.92 1.56 9.24
N PHE A 173 14.24 0.60 8.61
CA PHE A 173 13.41 0.83 7.44
C PHE A 173 12.25 1.79 7.75
N ILE A 174 11.51 1.51 8.83
CA ILE A 174 10.34 2.33 9.21
C ILE A 174 10.77 3.76 9.58
N ARG A 175 11.83 3.91 10.38
CA ARG A 175 12.35 5.24 10.74
C ARG A 175 12.77 6.05 9.52
N ALA A 176 13.41 5.44 8.55
CA ALA A 176 13.80 6.10 7.30
C ALA A 176 12.61 6.53 6.44
N SER A 177 11.42 6.01 6.71
CA SER A 177 10.19 6.41 6.00
C SER A 177 9.57 7.70 6.56
N PHE A 178 9.93 8.12 7.78
CA PHE A 178 9.47 9.40 8.32
C PHE A 178 10.28 10.57 7.77
N ARG A 179 9.60 11.64 7.42
CA ARG A 179 10.24 12.95 7.22
C ARG A 179 10.45 13.61 8.57
N THR A 180 11.62 14.17 8.78
CA THR A 180 11.96 14.87 10.02
C THR A 180 12.25 16.33 9.78
N ASP A 181 12.05 17.17 10.80
CA ASP A 181 12.47 18.56 10.84
C ASP A 181 14.00 18.68 11.02
N ALA A 182 14.51 19.92 11.04
CA ALA A 182 15.94 20.20 11.23
C ALA A 182 16.47 19.74 12.60
N ARG A 183 15.61 19.42 13.55
CA ARG A 183 15.94 18.88 14.87
C ARG A 183 15.83 17.36 14.94
N GLY A 184 15.53 16.68 13.82
CA GLY A 184 15.34 15.24 13.74
C GLY A 184 14.01 14.73 14.29
N ARG A 185 13.03 15.60 14.55
CA ARG A 185 11.69 15.22 15.04
C ARG A 185 10.78 14.95 13.85
N THR A 186 9.90 13.97 13.99
CA THR A 186 8.83 13.68 13.03
C THR A 186 7.87 14.87 12.92
N ILE A 187 7.25 15.05 11.77
CA ILE A 187 6.38 16.19 11.46
C ILE A 187 4.92 15.71 11.44
N PRO A 188 4.16 15.90 12.54
CA PRO A 188 2.77 15.47 12.61
C PRO A 188 1.84 16.42 11.85
N LEU A 189 0.74 15.89 11.33
CA LEU A 189 -0.41 16.64 10.85
C LEU A 189 -1.43 16.75 11.99
N LEU A 190 -1.20 17.67 12.91
CA LEU A 190 -2.03 17.82 14.12
C LEU A 190 -3.51 18.04 13.77
N GLY A 191 -4.39 17.41 14.56
CA GLY A 191 -5.84 17.45 14.34
C GLY A 191 -6.32 16.64 13.14
N ARG A 192 -5.41 15.96 12.43
CA ARG A 192 -5.73 15.05 11.31
C ARG A 192 -5.55 13.61 11.78
N GLY A 193 -6.58 12.83 11.63
CA GLY A 193 -6.67 11.42 11.99
C GLY A 193 -8.09 10.97 11.76
N TYR A 194 -8.33 9.67 11.66
CA TYR A 194 -9.66 9.11 11.47
C TYR A 194 -10.43 9.02 12.78
N GLY A 195 -9.71 8.82 13.88
CA GLY A 195 -10.25 8.70 15.22
C GLY A 195 -9.55 9.59 16.24
N ASN A 196 -9.55 9.13 17.48
CA ASN A 196 -8.88 9.78 18.60
C ASN A 196 -7.51 9.17 18.90
N SER A 197 -7.26 7.95 18.40
CA SER A 197 -6.05 7.13 18.65
C SER A 197 -4.99 7.26 17.56
N ASP A 198 -5.28 7.99 16.47
CA ASP A 198 -4.44 8.03 15.30
C ASP A 198 -4.05 9.44 14.86
N VAL A 199 -2.93 9.53 14.18
CA VAL A 199 -2.38 10.76 13.61
C VAL A 199 -1.54 10.45 12.37
N PHE A 200 -1.45 11.39 11.43
CA PHE A 200 -0.59 11.30 10.27
C PHE A 200 0.70 12.07 10.48
N TYR A 201 1.80 11.54 9.91
CA TYR A 201 3.11 12.17 9.87
C TYR A 201 3.57 12.32 8.43
N GLU A 202 4.34 13.38 8.15
CA GLU A 202 5.01 13.53 6.86
C GLU A 202 5.94 12.34 6.62
N ALA A 203 5.91 11.79 5.40
CA ALA A 203 6.74 10.66 5.01
C ALA A 203 7.73 11.01 3.89
N VAL A 204 8.69 10.13 3.69
CA VAL A 204 9.67 10.17 2.60
C VAL A 204 9.30 9.11 1.57
N GLY A 205 9.47 9.44 0.31
CA GLY A 205 9.27 8.52 -0.81
C GLY A 205 7.96 8.75 -1.56
N PRO A 206 7.87 8.22 -2.77
CA PRO A 206 6.70 8.37 -3.63
C PRO A 206 5.61 7.38 -3.25
N TYR A 207 4.37 7.71 -3.58
CA TYR A 207 3.26 6.76 -3.63
C TYR A 207 2.72 6.67 -5.06
N ASN A 208 2.65 5.45 -5.59
CA ASN A 208 2.12 5.17 -6.94
C ASN A 208 1.69 3.69 -7.06
N ALA A 209 1.19 3.30 -8.23
CA ALA A 209 0.73 1.93 -8.48
C ALA A 209 1.80 0.85 -8.24
N PHE A 210 3.10 1.15 -8.40
CA PHE A 210 4.19 0.21 -8.18
C PHE A 210 4.72 0.23 -6.74
N TYR A 211 4.50 1.33 -6.03
CA TYR A 211 4.88 1.52 -4.64
C TYR A 211 3.66 1.95 -3.82
N THR A 212 2.82 0.97 -3.51
CA THR A 212 1.57 1.13 -2.73
C THR A 212 1.86 1.01 -1.22
N CYS A 213 0.83 1.23 -0.39
CA CYS A 213 0.88 0.94 1.04
C CYS A 213 1.35 -0.50 1.33
N ASN A 214 0.81 -1.46 0.60
CA ASN A 214 1.16 -2.88 0.76
C ASN A 214 2.57 -3.17 0.25
N SER A 215 3.02 -2.48 -0.81
CA SER A 215 4.41 -2.56 -1.27
C SER A 215 5.39 -2.07 -0.20
N TRP A 216 5.06 -0.98 0.51
CA TRP A 216 5.84 -0.47 1.63
C TRP A 216 5.91 -1.49 2.78
N THR A 217 4.77 -2.05 3.21
CA THR A 217 4.72 -3.10 4.23
C THR A 217 5.55 -4.31 3.84
N GLY A 218 5.42 -4.78 2.59
CA GLY A 218 6.21 -5.91 2.10
C GLY A 218 7.71 -5.60 2.02
N GLN A 219 8.09 -4.37 1.68
CA GLN A 219 9.51 -3.97 1.69
C GLN A 219 10.07 -3.88 3.11
N ALA A 220 9.30 -3.37 4.07
CA ALA A 220 9.68 -3.34 5.47
C ALA A 220 9.96 -4.75 6.01
N LEU A 221 9.04 -5.68 5.73
CA LEU A 221 9.20 -7.09 6.11
C LEU A 221 10.39 -7.74 5.39
N ARG A 222 10.61 -7.46 4.09
CA ARG A 222 11.79 -7.96 3.36
C ARG A 222 13.09 -7.41 3.92
N ALA A 223 13.14 -6.13 4.26
CA ALA A 223 14.31 -5.50 4.89
C ALA A 223 14.62 -6.13 6.25
N ALA A 224 13.58 -6.51 7.01
CA ALA A 224 13.73 -7.29 8.24
C ALA A 224 14.32 -8.69 7.99
N GLY A 225 14.15 -9.26 6.81
CA GLY A 225 14.54 -10.62 6.47
C GLY A 225 13.35 -11.59 6.37
N VAL A 226 12.14 -11.13 6.66
CA VAL A 226 10.93 -11.94 6.65
C VAL A 226 10.60 -12.43 5.23
N ARG A 227 10.15 -13.67 5.11
CA ARG A 227 9.73 -14.28 3.86
C ARG A 227 8.44 -13.63 3.35
N THR A 228 8.53 -12.88 2.25
CA THR A 228 7.39 -12.25 1.55
C THR A 228 7.48 -12.51 0.05
N GLY A 229 6.55 -11.98 -0.74
CA GLY A 229 6.72 -11.89 -2.19
C GLY A 229 7.74 -10.84 -2.59
N VAL A 230 8.39 -10.96 -3.75
CA VAL A 230 9.31 -9.92 -4.27
C VAL A 230 8.61 -8.61 -4.56
N TRP A 231 7.31 -8.65 -4.88
CA TRP A 231 6.46 -7.47 -5.03
C TRP A 231 5.07 -7.74 -4.47
N THR A 232 4.57 -6.83 -3.66
CA THR A 232 3.36 -7.04 -2.84
C THR A 232 2.43 -5.82 -2.89
N PRO A 233 1.88 -5.44 -4.05
CA PRO A 233 1.05 -4.24 -4.17
C PRO A 233 -0.36 -4.42 -3.57
N LEU A 234 -0.79 -5.65 -3.29
CA LEU A 234 -2.09 -6.01 -2.73
C LEU A 234 -1.92 -6.53 -1.30
N SER A 235 -2.90 -6.30 -0.42
CA SER A 235 -2.89 -6.78 0.97
C SER A 235 -2.77 -8.31 1.06
N ASP A 236 -3.52 -9.03 0.22
CA ASP A 236 -3.49 -10.49 0.18
C ASP A 236 -2.12 -11.03 -0.18
N SER A 237 -1.33 -10.32 -1.00
CA SER A 237 0.03 -10.72 -1.37
C SER A 237 1.01 -10.75 -0.17
N ILE A 238 0.63 -10.16 0.96
CA ILE A 238 1.35 -10.22 2.23
C ILE A 238 0.69 -11.26 3.16
N MET A 239 -0.61 -11.08 3.41
CA MET A 239 -1.32 -11.80 4.46
C MET A 239 -1.35 -13.31 4.28
N TRP A 240 -1.42 -13.82 3.03
CA TRP A 240 -1.46 -15.27 2.78
C TRP A 240 -0.16 -16.00 3.15
N ARG A 241 0.97 -15.29 3.20
CA ARG A 241 2.27 -15.85 3.60
C ARG A 241 2.50 -15.87 5.11
N LEU A 242 1.67 -15.15 5.86
CA LEU A 242 1.74 -15.02 7.31
C LEU A 242 0.73 -15.93 8.02
N ARG A 243 0.21 -16.93 7.30
CA ARG A 243 -0.75 -17.92 7.82
C ARG A 243 -0.05 -19.03 8.57
#